data_2ca5be266863a5b852692976dc40dd8a
#
_entry.id   2ca5be266863a5b852692976dc40dd8a
#
_cell.length_a   1.000
_cell.length_b   1.000
_cell.length_c   1.000
_cell.angle_alpha   90.00
_cell.angle_beta   90.00
_cell.angle_gamma   90.00
#
_symmetry.space_group_name_H-M   'P 1'
#
loop_
_entity.id
_entity.type
_entity.pdbx_description
1 polymer ?
#
loop_
_entity_poly.entity_id
_entity_poly.type
_entity_poly.pdbx_seq_one_letter_code
_entity_poly.pdbx_strand_id
1 'polypeptide(L)'
;AEIEYHGATAFLVGEEGRGVRAILRMVHHTRLDTALAPAGAAQWRPTGPRADGRIRLGYLSPRFSRTIVGYFFKPLFDAQDRDRFEVYLYSATREEDDLTDWFRDRADGWCDVSGLSDRELCRRIAGDEIDILIDLAGHAPENRLVALAAKPAPVQVSMLDYFDTTGVPAIDYLVTDTVSTPPESPQRFSERCLLLDQPRLVYEAPAYAPPVKVRPATAGELVFGSFNRHEKTSTAVVETWSALLRAVPGARLLLKNRAYAEAEIRDSFLARFTERGIAPERIEFRPASPHAAMLAEYADMDIALDTFPYNGGLTTCEALWMGTPVLTLEGSRIISRQSSAMLQSVGLDDFVARTQEEFVSKGAWWAAHREDLVALREGLRERMAASPLMDGKGYTRALEQKLSGALTRYYDTAAGKA
;
A
#
# COMPACT_ATOMS: atom_id res chain seq x y z
N ALA A 1 17.10 -13.07 -9.97
CA ALA A 1 17.36 -14.36 -9.31
C ALA A 1 16.42 -14.45 -8.10
N GLU A 2 15.54 -15.44 -8.08
CA GLU A 2 14.76 -15.78 -6.89
C GLU A 2 15.69 -16.43 -5.88
N ILE A 3 15.74 -15.86 -4.69
CA ILE A 3 16.38 -16.53 -3.55
C ILE A 3 15.24 -16.88 -2.58
N GLU A 4 14.90 -18.16 -2.49
CA GLU A 4 14.00 -18.67 -1.46
C GLU A 4 14.74 -18.74 -0.13
N TYR A 5 14.27 -17.96 0.84
CA TYR A 5 14.64 -18.10 2.24
C TYR A 5 13.40 -18.40 3.07
N HIS A 6 13.47 -19.36 3.95
CA HIS A 6 12.49 -19.87 4.90
C HIS A 6 11.34 -18.90 5.24
N GLY A 7 10.41 -18.74 4.29
CA GLY A 7 9.17 -18.00 4.45
C GLY A 7 9.10 -16.57 3.90
N ALA A 8 10.21 -15.93 3.58
CA ALA A 8 10.19 -14.58 2.99
C ALA A 8 10.85 -14.60 1.61
N THR A 9 10.13 -14.21 0.56
CA THR A 9 10.70 -13.95 -0.76
C THR A 9 10.79 -12.46 -0.95
N ALA A 10 12.01 -11.93 -0.97
CA ALA A 10 12.25 -10.54 -1.34
C ALA A 10 12.36 -10.42 -2.87
N PHE A 11 11.58 -9.55 -3.47
CA PHE A 11 11.76 -9.18 -4.87
C PHE A 11 12.89 -8.16 -4.99
N LEU A 12 13.94 -8.53 -5.72
CA LEU A 12 14.95 -7.59 -6.19
C LEU A 12 14.34 -6.79 -7.35
N VAL A 13 13.88 -5.58 -7.07
CA VAL A 13 13.53 -4.61 -8.10
C VAL A 13 14.72 -3.67 -8.23
N GLY A 14 15.50 -3.84 -9.31
CA GLY A 14 16.55 -2.91 -9.71
C GLY A 14 17.96 -3.28 -9.28
N GLU A 15 18.84 -2.97 -10.18
CA GLU A 15 20.28 -3.13 -10.29
C GLU A 15 21.11 -3.36 -9.03
N GLU A 16 22.07 -4.23 -9.22
CA GLU A 16 23.19 -4.67 -8.39
C GLU A 16 23.56 -3.80 -7.18
N GLY A 17 23.41 -4.35 -6.00
CA GLY A 17 24.05 -3.92 -4.77
C GLY A 17 23.15 -3.34 -3.68
N ARG A 18 22.05 -2.64 -3.97
CA ARG A 18 21.15 -2.10 -2.94
C ARG A 18 20.12 -3.12 -2.46
N GLY A 19 19.61 -3.95 -3.35
CA GLY A 19 18.67 -5.03 -3.03
C GLY A 19 19.29 -6.12 -2.14
N VAL A 20 20.53 -6.53 -2.44
CA VAL A 20 21.27 -7.53 -1.63
C VAL A 20 21.50 -7.05 -0.21
N ARG A 21 21.75 -5.76 0.01
CA ARG A 21 21.90 -5.21 1.38
C ARG A 21 20.59 -5.18 2.15
N ALA A 22 19.45 -4.94 1.49
CA ALA A 22 18.13 -5.03 2.12
C ALA A 22 17.80 -6.48 2.49
N ILE A 23 18.05 -7.43 1.59
CA ILE A 23 17.86 -8.87 1.85
C ILE A 23 18.78 -9.37 2.97
N LEU A 24 20.06 -8.98 2.97
CA LEU A 24 20.99 -9.34 4.04
C LEU A 24 20.56 -8.74 5.39
N ARG A 25 19.99 -7.54 5.40
CA ARG A 25 19.38 -6.97 6.61
C ARG A 25 18.17 -7.78 7.06
N MET A 26 17.25 -8.14 6.16
CA MET A 26 16.09 -8.99 6.49
C MET A 26 16.50 -10.36 7.04
N VAL A 27 17.49 -11.03 6.42
CA VAL A 27 18.02 -12.33 6.89
C VAL A 27 18.71 -12.20 8.25
N HIS A 28 19.41 -11.09 8.50
CA HIS A 28 19.96 -10.81 9.83
C HIS A 28 18.88 -10.55 10.87
N HIS A 29 17.80 -9.86 10.51
CA HIS A 29 16.69 -9.59 11.44
C HIS A 29 15.95 -10.86 11.86
N THR A 30 15.66 -11.77 10.95
CA THR A 30 15.00 -13.06 11.30
C THR A 30 15.84 -14.00 12.17
N ARG A 31 17.15 -13.85 12.20
CA ARG A 31 18.07 -14.65 13.05
C ARG A 31 18.48 -13.98 14.36
N LEU A 32 18.13 -12.71 14.55
CA LEU A 32 18.66 -11.88 15.64
C LEU A 32 17.58 -11.34 16.58
N ASP A 33 16.35 -11.88 16.53
CA ASP A 33 15.17 -11.37 17.22
C ASP A 33 15.33 -11.17 18.73
N THR A 34 15.99 -12.11 19.41
CA THR A 34 16.32 -11.99 20.83
C THR A 34 17.54 -11.09 21.12
N ALA A 35 18.43 -10.95 20.15
CA ALA A 35 19.64 -10.10 20.29
C ALA A 35 19.37 -8.64 19.89
N LEU A 36 18.30 -8.36 19.13
CA LEU A 36 17.94 -7.00 18.69
C LEU A 36 17.19 -6.21 19.74
N ALA A 37 16.42 -6.87 20.61
CA ALA A 37 15.67 -6.18 21.63
C ALA A 37 16.61 -5.36 22.53
N PRO A 38 16.39 -4.02 22.70
CA PRO A 38 17.24 -3.21 23.55
C PRO A 38 17.29 -3.77 24.97
N ALA A 39 18.47 -4.05 25.48
CA ALA A 39 18.64 -4.61 26.83
C ALA A 39 17.96 -3.73 27.89
N GLY A 40 17.09 -4.34 28.73
CA GLY A 40 16.31 -3.65 29.76
C GLY A 40 15.25 -2.68 29.19
N ALA A 41 14.72 -2.95 27.99
CA ALA A 41 13.58 -2.22 27.45
C ALA A 41 12.34 -2.40 28.33
N ALA A 42 11.61 -1.31 28.53
CA ALA A 42 10.36 -1.34 29.30
C ALA A 42 9.25 -2.03 28.48
N GLN A 43 8.38 -2.73 29.21
CA GLN A 43 7.24 -3.46 28.66
C GLN A 43 6.00 -3.16 29.49
N TRP A 44 4.87 -2.92 28.83
CA TRP A 44 3.56 -2.87 29.44
C TRP A 44 2.90 -4.25 29.38
N ARG A 45 2.40 -4.76 30.51
CA ARG A 45 1.82 -6.10 30.62
C ARG A 45 0.57 -6.07 31.53
N PRO A 46 -0.56 -5.51 31.05
CA PRO A 46 -1.80 -5.51 31.80
C PRO A 46 -2.36 -6.93 31.92
N THR A 47 -3.03 -7.21 33.02
CA THR A 47 -3.69 -8.50 33.30
C THR A 47 -5.17 -8.50 32.97
N GLY A 48 -5.73 -7.37 32.57
CA GLY A 48 -7.14 -7.20 32.22
C GLY A 48 -7.44 -5.81 31.68
N PRO A 49 -8.70 -5.56 31.31
CA PRO A 49 -9.15 -4.29 30.79
C PRO A 49 -8.89 -3.12 31.76
N ARG A 50 -8.72 -1.94 31.20
CA ARG A 50 -8.62 -0.68 31.96
C ARG A 50 -9.92 -0.38 32.70
N ALA A 51 -9.84 0.38 33.78
CA ALA A 51 -10.99 0.73 34.63
C ALA A 51 -12.04 1.60 33.90
N ASP A 52 -11.60 2.44 32.95
CA ASP A 52 -12.48 3.26 32.11
C ASP A 52 -13.06 2.51 30.89
N GLY A 53 -12.65 1.25 30.68
CA GLY A 53 -13.10 0.38 29.58
C GLY A 53 -12.55 0.74 28.22
N ARG A 54 -11.74 1.83 28.08
CA ARG A 54 -11.15 2.24 26.80
C ARG A 54 -9.87 1.44 26.51
N ILE A 55 -9.59 1.30 25.22
CA ILE A 55 -8.37 0.65 24.72
C ILE A 55 -7.43 1.74 24.20
N ARG A 56 -6.19 1.77 24.66
CA ARG A 56 -5.17 2.67 24.12
C ARG A 56 -4.53 2.08 22.88
N LEU A 57 -4.77 2.73 21.73
CA LEU A 57 -4.12 2.42 20.45
C LEU A 57 -2.92 3.35 20.27
N GLY A 58 -1.74 2.77 20.02
CA GLY A 58 -0.56 3.51 19.59
C GLY A 58 -0.29 3.23 18.11
N TYR A 59 -0.21 4.26 17.27
CA TYR A 59 0.25 4.14 15.90
C TYR A 59 1.66 4.70 15.77
N LEU A 60 2.56 3.91 15.19
CA LEU A 60 3.97 4.26 14.99
C LEU A 60 4.27 4.40 13.49
N SER A 61 4.72 5.58 13.06
CA SER A 61 5.03 5.83 11.66
C SER A 61 6.10 6.92 11.47
N PRO A 62 6.97 6.78 10.48
CA PRO A 62 7.82 7.88 9.99
C PRO A 62 7.12 8.79 8.97
N ARG A 63 5.78 8.63 8.73
CA ARG A 63 5.10 9.23 7.57
C ARG A 63 3.68 9.72 7.87
N PHE A 64 3.49 10.42 8.99
CA PHE A 64 2.24 11.14 9.26
C PHE A 64 2.21 12.48 8.51
N SER A 65 2.27 12.43 7.18
CA SER A 65 2.29 13.59 6.29
C SER A 65 1.61 13.25 4.95
N ARG A 66 1.59 14.16 3.96
CA ARG A 66 1.04 13.93 2.61
C ARG A 66 1.88 12.92 1.82
N THR A 67 1.90 11.70 2.31
CA THR A 67 2.54 10.53 1.73
C THR A 67 1.50 9.45 1.46
N ILE A 68 1.93 8.33 0.85
CA ILE A 68 1.07 7.14 0.66
C ILE A 68 0.43 6.71 1.99
N VAL A 69 1.23 6.68 3.07
CA VAL A 69 0.74 6.29 4.41
C VAL A 69 -0.31 7.28 4.91
N GLY A 70 -0.05 8.58 4.82
CA GLY A 70 -0.99 9.60 5.30
C GLY A 70 -2.34 9.55 4.58
N TYR A 71 -2.35 9.35 3.26
CA TYR A 71 -3.60 9.26 2.49
C TYR A 71 -4.45 8.05 2.84
N PHE A 72 -3.84 6.90 3.13
CA PHE A 72 -4.58 5.70 3.55
C PHE A 72 -4.90 5.69 5.04
N PHE A 73 -4.06 6.31 5.87
CA PHE A 73 -4.28 6.36 7.31
C PHE A 73 -5.34 7.38 7.71
N LYS A 74 -5.45 8.51 6.99
CA LYS A 74 -6.38 9.59 7.32
C LYS A 74 -7.83 9.13 7.49
N PRO A 75 -8.48 8.43 6.52
CA PRO A 75 -9.87 7.99 6.68
C PRO A 75 -10.07 6.99 7.81
N LEU A 76 -9.08 6.14 8.10
CA LEU A 76 -9.07 5.25 9.24
C LEU A 76 -9.04 6.04 10.56
N PHE A 77 -8.11 6.97 10.69
CA PHE A 77 -7.90 7.76 11.90
C PHE A 77 -9.09 8.69 12.20
N ASP A 78 -9.66 9.30 11.16
CA ASP A 78 -10.81 10.21 11.28
C ASP A 78 -12.08 9.47 11.75
N ALA A 79 -12.23 8.19 11.37
CA ALA A 79 -13.40 7.38 11.67
C ALA A 79 -13.33 6.58 12.98
N GLN A 80 -12.25 6.71 13.76
CA GLN A 80 -12.06 5.95 15.00
C GLN A 80 -13.10 6.29 16.07
N ASP A 81 -13.61 5.25 16.74
CA ASP A 81 -14.55 5.36 17.87
C ASP A 81 -13.81 5.84 19.13
N ARG A 82 -13.83 7.16 19.36
CA ARG A 82 -13.14 7.81 20.48
C ARG A 82 -13.78 7.54 21.86
N ASP A 83 -14.99 7.03 21.89
CA ASP A 83 -15.61 6.60 23.14
C ASP A 83 -14.99 5.28 23.64
N ARG A 84 -14.51 4.43 22.70
CA ARG A 84 -13.93 3.14 23.01
C ARG A 84 -12.41 3.12 22.93
N PHE A 85 -11.81 3.99 22.13
CA PHE A 85 -10.38 4.01 21.85
C PHE A 85 -9.77 5.37 22.17
N GLU A 86 -8.67 5.33 22.90
CA GLU A 86 -7.77 6.47 23.11
C GLU A 86 -6.56 6.32 22.19
N VAL A 87 -6.30 7.31 21.32
CA VAL A 87 -5.38 7.16 20.20
C VAL A 87 -4.13 8.00 20.35
N TYR A 88 -3.01 7.32 20.37
CA TYR A 88 -1.66 7.89 20.47
C TYR A 88 -0.93 7.75 19.14
N LEU A 89 -0.27 8.83 18.69
CA LEU A 89 0.57 8.83 17.52
C LEU A 89 2.04 9.02 17.90
N TYR A 90 2.88 8.04 17.57
CA TYR A 90 4.32 8.08 17.72
C TYR A 90 4.94 8.42 16.37
N SER A 91 5.27 9.69 16.16
CA SER A 91 5.73 10.21 14.89
C SER A 91 7.24 10.22 14.79
N ALA A 92 7.80 9.54 13.80
CA ALA A 92 9.18 9.73 13.35
C ALA A 92 9.23 10.52 12.03
N THR A 93 8.19 11.29 11.70
CA THR A 93 8.07 12.10 10.48
C THR A 93 9.08 13.23 10.51
N ARG A 94 9.94 13.32 9.48
CA ARG A 94 10.96 14.36 9.38
C ARG A 94 10.48 15.58 8.61
N GLU A 95 9.70 15.34 7.54
CA GLU A 95 9.13 16.38 6.71
C GLU A 95 7.66 16.51 7.08
N GLU A 96 7.38 17.46 7.96
CA GLU A 96 6.03 17.76 8.43
C GLU A 96 5.31 18.69 7.46
N ASP A 97 3.98 18.55 7.38
CA ASP A 97 3.09 19.35 6.56
C ASP A 97 1.74 19.58 7.26
N ASP A 98 0.79 20.23 6.58
CA ASP A 98 -0.54 20.52 7.12
C ASP A 98 -1.34 19.25 7.48
N LEU A 99 -1.07 18.11 6.85
CA LEU A 99 -1.67 16.84 7.24
C LEU A 99 -1.05 16.31 8.54
N THR A 100 0.25 16.55 8.77
CA THR A 100 0.91 16.25 10.06
C THR A 100 0.27 17.03 11.19
N ASP A 101 0.04 18.34 11.00
CA ASP A 101 -0.65 19.19 11.96
C ASP A 101 -2.08 18.70 12.21
N TRP A 102 -2.78 18.32 11.15
CA TRP A 102 -4.14 17.78 11.24
C TRP A 102 -4.20 16.50 12.11
N PHE A 103 -3.23 15.60 11.99
CA PHE A 103 -3.12 14.39 12.82
C PHE A 103 -2.79 14.75 14.28
N ARG A 104 -1.82 15.67 14.47
CA ARG A 104 -1.38 16.11 15.81
C ARG A 104 -2.52 16.70 16.63
N ASP A 105 -3.32 17.57 16.02
CA ASP A 105 -4.42 18.27 16.64
C ASP A 105 -5.58 17.34 17.07
N ARG A 106 -5.68 16.16 16.47
CA ARG A 106 -6.79 15.21 16.65
C ARG A 106 -6.42 13.95 17.41
N ALA A 107 -5.15 13.71 17.66
CA ALA A 107 -4.70 12.59 18.47
C ALA A 107 -4.96 12.88 19.97
N ASP A 108 -5.32 11.85 20.74
CA ASP A 108 -5.38 11.97 22.22
C ASP A 108 -3.97 12.12 22.83
N GLY A 109 -2.95 11.56 22.14
CA GLY A 109 -1.54 11.74 22.46
C GLY A 109 -0.69 11.84 21.20
N TRP A 110 0.23 12.81 21.16
CA TRP A 110 1.24 12.95 20.12
C TRP A 110 2.64 12.91 20.73
N CYS A 111 3.52 12.10 20.17
CA CYS A 111 4.91 12.02 20.57
C CYS A 111 5.82 12.03 19.34
N ASP A 112 6.67 13.05 19.22
CA ASP A 112 7.80 13.01 18.30
C ASP A 112 8.85 12.03 18.84
N VAL A 113 9.11 10.98 18.07
CA VAL A 113 10.06 9.92 18.40
C VAL A 113 11.28 9.89 17.47
N SER A 114 11.43 10.88 16.60
CA SER A 114 12.51 10.96 15.62
C SER A 114 13.91 10.99 16.26
N GLY A 115 14.01 11.62 17.43
CA GLY A 115 15.26 11.74 18.22
C GLY A 115 15.45 10.65 19.27
N LEU A 116 14.46 9.75 19.48
CA LEU A 116 14.55 8.75 20.54
C LEU A 116 15.31 7.50 20.07
N SER A 117 16.18 6.96 20.94
CA SER A 117 16.69 5.60 20.78
C SER A 117 15.54 4.57 20.90
N ASP A 118 15.74 3.36 20.37
CA ASP A 118 14.73 2.30 20.47
C ASP A 118 14.38 1.94 21.92
N ARG A 119 15.35 2.03 22.83
CA ARG A 119 15.12 1.83 24.28
C ARG A 119 14.26 2.93 24.90
N GLU A 120 14.44 4.18 24.49
CA GLU A 120 13.63 5.31 24.95
C GLU A 120 12.23 5.25 24.40
N LEU A 121 12.09 4.85 23.12
CA LEU A 121 10.80 4.59 22.50
C LEU A 121 10.01 3.50 23.26
N CYS A 122 10.66 2.38 23.61
CA CYS A 122 10.01 1.33 24.42
C CYS A 122 9.56 1.86 25.78
N ARG A 123 10.39 2.67 26.47
CA ARG A 123 9.99 3.28 27.75
C ARG A 123 8.80 4.23 27.60
N ARG A 124 8.78 5.00 26.52
CA ARG A 124 7.67 5.92 26.24
C ARG A 124 6.38 5.16 25.99
N ILE A 125 6.37 4.17 25.09
CA ILE A 125 5.19 3.35 24.77
C ILE A 125 4.66 2.61 26.01
N ALA A 126 5.56 1.99 26.78
CA ALA A 126 5.18 1.29 28.01
C ALA A 126 4.67 2.24 29.10
N GLY A 127 5.24 3.45 29.20
CA GLY A 127 4.82 4.49 30.14
C GLY A 127 3.47 5.10 29.81
N ASP A 128 3.13 5.16 28.53
CA ASP A 128 1.81 5.58 28.04
C ASP A 128 0.77 4.45 28.17
N GLU A 129 1.22 3.24 28.61
CA GLU A 129 0.37 2.07 28.82
C GLU A 129 -0.45 1.69 27.59
N ILE A 130 0.22 1.63 26.42
CA ILE A 130 -0.42 1.28 25.15
C ILE A 130 -0.83 -0.20 25.14
N ASP A 131 -2.12 -0.46 24.92
CA ASP A 131 -2.68 -1.82 24.88
C ASP A 131 -2.42 -2.50 23.54
N ILE A 132 -2.53 -1.76 22.43
CA ILE A 132 -2.27 -2.24 21.09
C ILE A 132 -1.36 -1.24 20.36
N LEU A 133 -0.17 -1.68 19.99
CA LEU A 133 0.75 -0.89 19.17
C LEU A 133 0.65 -1.34 17.71
N ILE A 134 0.39 -0.39 16.83
CA ILE A 134 0.23 -0.62 15.39
C ILE A 134 1.38 0.04 14.66
N ASP A 135 2.22 -0.78 14.03
CA ASP A 135 3.30 -0.34 13.17
C ASP A 135 2.78 -0.13 11.74
N LEU A 136 2.96 1.08 11.22
CA LEU A 136 2.56 1.44 9.86
C LEU A 136 3.72 1.38 8.86
N ALA A 137 4.93 1.01 9.28
CA ALA A 137 6.13 1.06 8.46
C ALA A 137 6.67 -0.30 8.02
N GLY A 138 6.57 -1.34 8.86
CA GLY A 138 7.22 -2.62 8.60
C GLY A 138 8.70 -2.43 8.26
N HIS A 139 9.18 -2.99 7.15
CA HIS A 139 10.56 -2.83 6.68
C HIS A 139 10.80 -1.58 5.81
N ALA A 140 9.83 -0.64 5.74
CA ALA A 140 10.07 0.61 5.05
C ALA A 140 11.23 1.41 5.69
N PRO A 141 11.87 2.34 4.97
CA PRO A 141 12.91 3.19 5.54
C PRO A 141 12.45 3.90 6.81
N GLU A 142 13.36 4.05 7.77
CA GLU A 142 13.12 4.72 9.07
C GLU A 142 12.17 3.95 10.00
N ASN A 143 11.97 2.64 9.75
CA ASN A 143 11.21 1.77 10.64
C ASN A 143 11.85 1.65 12.04
N ARG A 144 11.06 1.17 12.99
CA ARG A 144 11.48 0.98 14.39
C ARG A 144 11.28 -0.47 14.85
N LEU A 145 11.49 -1.46 13.95
CA LEU A 145 11.30 -2.89 14.25
C LEU A 145 12.17 -3.38 15.40
N VAL A 146 13.33 -2.74 15.63
CA VAL A 146 14.19 -3.03 16.79
C VAL A 146 13.49 -2.72 18.11
N ALA A 147 12.76 -1.61 18.20
CA ALA A 147 11.95 -1.30 19.37
C ALA A 147 10.79 -2.30 19.53
N LEU A 148 10.14 -2.68 18.41
CA LEU A 148 9.04 -3.64 18.43
C LEU A 148 9.49 -5.04 18.83
N ALA A 149 10.73 -5.44 18.53
CA ALA A 149 11.32 -6.71 18.97
C ALA A 149 11.37 -6.83 20.50
N ALA A 150 11.46 -5.71 21.24
CA ALA A 150 11.36 -5.68 22.71
C ALA A 150 9.93 -5.85 23.23
N LYS A 151 8.93 -5.81 22.36
CA LYS A 151 7.50 -5.93 22.67
C LYS A 151 7.05 -4.94 23.77
N PRO A 152 7.14 -3.61 23.54
CA PRO A 152 6.73 -2.63 24.55
C PRO A 152 5.23 -2.63 24.88
N ALA A 153 4.39 -3.13 23.98
CA ALA A 153 2.95 -3.26 24.16
C ALA A 153 2.51 -4.73 24.17
N PRO A 154 1.41 -5.09 24.85
CA PRO A 154 0.90 -6.45 24.95
C PRO A 154 0.52 -7.06 23.58
N VAL A 155 -0.13 -6.28 22.73
CA VAL A 155 -0.48 -6.67 21.35
C VAL A 155 0.24 -5.75 20.37
N GLN A 156 0.90 -6.34 19.38
CA GLN A 156 1.58 -5.62 18.32
C GLN A 156 1.08 -6.07 16.96
N VAL A 157 0.82 -5.09 16.08
CA VAL A 157 0.20 -5.30 14.76
C VAL A 157 1.00 -4.57 13.72
N SER A 158 1.26 -5.16 12.56
CA SER A 158 1.81 -4.48 11.39
C SER A 158 0.74 -4.29 10.33
N MET A 159 0.72 -3.11 9.68
CA MET A 159 -0.20 -2.82 8.57
C MET A 159 0.31 -1.67 7.69
N LEU A 160 -0.32 -1.50 6.55
CA LEU A 160 -0.34 -0.36 5.64
C LEU A 160 0.88 -0.25 4.73
N ASP A 161 2.01 0.36 5.10
CA ASP A 161 3.11 0.70 4.17
C ASP A 161 3.90 -0.55 3.71
N TYR A 162 3.99 -1.55 4.57
CA TYR A 162 4.63 -2.82 4.27
C TYR A 162 3.60 -3.96 4.22
N PHE A 163 3.71 -4.82 3.23
CA PHE A 163 2.69 -5.83 2.90
C PHE A 163 3.26 -7.25 2.81
N ASP A 164 4.34 -7.52 3.55
CA ASP A 164 4.88 -8.86 3.75
C ASP A 164 5.15 -9.08 5.24
N THR A 165 5.60 -10.28 5.62
CA THR A 165 5.99 -10.58 6.98
C THR A 165 7.09 -9.64 7.48
N THR A 166 6.97 -9.19 8.71
CA THR A 166 8.05 -8.44 9.35
C THR A 166 9.20 -9.35 9.78
N GLY A 167 8.91 -10.65 9.96
CA GLY A 167 9.87 -11.62 10.50
C GLY A 167 10.25 -11.37 11.96
N VAL A 168 9.50 -10.51 12.67
CA VAL A 168 9.72 -10.16 14.07
C VAL A 168 8.72 -10.92 14.95
N PRO A 169 9.12 -11.96 15.71
CA PRO A 169 8.21 -12.79 16.49
C PRO A 169 7.42 -12.05 17.55
N ALA A 170 7.88 -10.86 17.96
CA ALA A 170 7.19 -9.99 18.89
C ALA A 170 5.98 -9.26 18.27
N ILE A 171 5.85 -9.24 16.94
CA ILE A 171 4.67 -8.71 16.23
C ILE A 171 3.67 -9.84 16.07
N ASP A 172 2.50 -9.70 16.69
CA ASP A 172 1.51 -10.78 16.80
C ASP A 172 0.66 -10.93 15.54
N TYR A 173 0.36 -9.80 14.86
CA TYR A 173 -0.61 -9.79 13.76
C TYR A 173 -0.16 -8.92 12.60
N LEU A 174 -0.59 -9.33 11.40
CA LEU A 174 -0.53 -8.55 10.16
C LEU A 174 -1.95 -8.32 9.66
N VAL A 175 -2.32 -7.05 9.39
CA VAL A 175 -3.62 -6.72 8.77
C VAL A 175 -3.54 -6.95 7.27
N THR A 176 -4.46 -7.75 6.74
CA THR A 176 -4.62 -8.02 5.31
C THR A 176 -6.09 -8.27 5.00
N ASP A 177 -6.42 -8.68 3.79
CA ASP A 177 -7.78 -8.99 3.36
C ASP A 177 -7.86 -10.36 2.67
N THR A 178 -9.09 -10.84 2.47
CA THR A 178 -9.36 -12.18 1.89
C THR A 178 -8.98 -12.28 0.42
N VAL A 179 -8.90 -11.17 -0.32
CA VAL A 179 -8.45 -11.15 -1.72
C VAL A 179 -6.94 -11.12 -1.80
N SER A 180 -6.29 -10.26 -1.01
CA SER A 180 -4.83 -10.13 -0.98
C SER A 180 -4.14 -11.36 -0.38
N THR A 181 -4.81 -12.04 0.56
CA THR A 181 -4.29 -13.25 1.23
C THR A 181 -5.38 -14.33 1.26
N PRO A 182 -5.69 -14.95 0.13
CA PRO A 182 -6.66 -16.05 0.09
C PRO A 182 -6.10 -17.28 0.81
N PRO A 183 -6.97 -18.23 1.23
CA PRO A 183 -6.56 -19.43 1.99
C PRO A 183 -5.46 -20.25 1.31
N GLU A 184 -5.46 -20.29 -0.03
CA GLU A 184 -4.49 -20.97 -0.86
C GLU A 184 -3.19 -20.20 -1.12
N SER A 185 -3.04 -19.00 -0.54
CA SER A 185 -1.84 -18.18 -0.73
C SER A 185 -0.57 -18.93 -0.32
N PRO A 186 0.46 -18.97 -1.19
CA PRO A 186 1.75 -19.57 -0.85
C PRO A 186 2.58 -18.70 0.10
N GLN A 187 2.18 -17.44 0.31
CA GLN A 187 2.90 -16.49 1.17
C GLN A 187 2.84 -16.94 2.63
N ARG A 188 3.97 -16.86 3.32
CA ARG A 188 4.10 -17.23 4.73
C ARG A 188 4.39 -15.99 5.56
N PHE A 189 3.78 -15.94 6.74
CA PHE A 189 3.93 -14.85 7.69
C PHE A 189 4.38 -15.40 9.04
N SER A 190 5.24 -14.69 9.75
CA SER A 190 5.52 -14.97 11.17
C SER A 190 4.36 -14.52 12.05
N GLU A 191 3.60 -13.55 11.59
CA GLU A 191 2.42 -12.98 12.23
C GLU A 191 1.16 -13.80 11.91
N ARG A 192 0.14 -13.70 12.76
CA ARG A 192 -1.21 -14.16 12.43
C ARG A 192 -1.91 -13.11 11.58
N CYS A 193 -2.52 -13.52 10.47
CA CYS A 193 -3.29 -12.58 9.64
C CYS A 193 -4.59 -12.18 10.33
N LEU A 194 -4.82 -10.86 10.46
CA LEU A 194 -6.14 -10.28 10.72
C LEU A 194 -6.79 -9.99 9.37
N LEU A 195 -7.62 -10.91 8.92
CA LEU A 195 -8.31 -10.82 7.62
C LEU A 195 -9.51 -9.88 7.72
N LEU A 196 -9.53 -8.88 6.86
CA LEU A 196 -10.68 -8.02 6.60
C LEU A 196 -11.48 -8.57 5.41
N ASP A 197 -12.80 -8.37 5.42
CA ASP A 197 -13.68 -8.75 4.30
C ASP A 197 -13.67 -7.71 3.17
N GLN A 198 -13.12 -6.53 3.41
CA GLN A 198 -12.90 -5.44 2.48
C GLN A 198 -11.40 -5.25 2.22
N PRO A 199 -10.99 -4.50 1.18
CA PRO A 199 -9.58 -4.27 0.90
C PRO A 199 -8.81 -3.82 2.15
N ARG A 200 -7.58 -4.30 2.33
CA ARG A 200 -6.71 -3.93 3.46
C ARG A 200 -6.34 -2.45 3.53
N LEU A 201 -6.65 -1.72 2.48
CA LEU A 201 -6.46 -0.27 2.36
C LEU A 201 -7.82 0.40 2.19
N VAL A 202 -7.99 1.56 2.82
CA VAL A 202 -9.14 2.44 2.64
C VAL A 202 -8.62 3.80 2.19
N TYR A 203 -9.30 4.41 1.22
CA TYR A 203 -8.83 5.63 0.57
C TYR A 203 -9.79 6.79 0.78
N GLU A 204 -9.25 7.99 0.96
CA GLU A 204 -9.96 9.24 0.88
C GLU A 204 -9.29 10.13 -0.17
N ALA A 205 -10.06 10.54 -1.16
CA ALA A 205 -9.54 11.39 -2.21
C ALA A 205 -9.29 12.82 -1.68
N PRO A 206 -8.21 13.48 -2.13
CA PRO A 206 -7.96 14.85 -1.71
C PRO A 206 -9.06 15.80 -2.19
N ALA A 207 -9.49 16.73 -1.32
CA ALA A 207 -10.55 17.69 -1.62
C ALA A 207 -10.26 18.56 -2.86
N TYR A 208 -8.98 18.72 -3.20
CA TYR A 208 -8.54 19.48 -4.39
C TYR A 208 -8.49 18.62 -5.67
N ALA A 209 -8.93 17.36 -5.63
CA ALA A 209 -8.96 16.52 -6.82
C ALA A 209 -9.87 17.18 -7.89
N PRO A 210 -9.37 17.33 -9.13
CA PRO A 210 -10.14 17.98 -10.19
C PRO A 210 -11.34 17.14 -10.63
N PRO A 211 -12.32 17.74 -11.34
CA PRO A 211 -13.41 16.99 -11.93
C PRO A 211 -12.90 15.95 -12.93
N VAL A 212 -13.61 14.84 -13.04
CA VAL A 212 -13.32 13.82 -14.05
C VAL A 212 -13.50 14.40 -15.46
N LYS A 213 -12.54 14.11 -16.33
CA LYS A 213 -12.64 14.40 -17.77
C LYS A 213 -12.40 13.11 -18.53
N VAL A 214 -13.35 12.73 -19.35
CA VAL A 214 -13.28 11.51 -20.16
C VAL A 214 -13.04 11.88 -21.61
N ARG A 215 -12.09 11.23 -22.25
CA ARG A 215 -11.86 11.36 -23.69
C ARG A 215 -13.00 10.68 -24.44
N PRO A 216 -13.63 11.33 -25.44
CA PRO A 216 -14.71 10.71 -26.19
C PRO A 216 -14.20 9.49 -27.01
N ALA A 217 -15.07 8.55 -27.29
CA ALA A 217 -14.72 7.36 -28.06
C ALA A 217 -14.13 7.67 -29.45
N THR A 218 -14.50 8.81 -30.01
CA THR A 218 -14.02 9.34 -31.31
C THR A 218 -12.67 10.08 -31.21
N ALA A 219 -12.10 10.26 -30.02
CA ALA A 219 -10.85 11.01 -29.83
C ALA A 219 -9.62 10.23 -30.30
N GLY A 220 -9.39 10.16 -31.59
CA GLY A 220 -8.15 9.64 -32.18
C GLY A 220 -7.66 8.30 -31.61
N GLU A 221 -6.37 8.19 -31.33
CA GLU A 221 -5.70 6.98 -30.82
C GLU A 221 -6.07 6.70 -29.36
N LEU A 222 -6.16 5.41 -29.00
CA LEU A 222 -6.30 4.98 -27.62
C LEU A 222 -4.97 5.20 -26.88
N VAL A 223 -5.06 5.69 -25.66
CA VAL A 223 -3.89 5.93 -24.80
C VAL A 223 -3.95 5.02 -23.57
N PHE A 224 -3.03 4.08 -23.50
CA PHE A 224 -2.66 3.42 -22.27
C PHE A 224 -1.74 4.33 -21.45
N GLY A 225 -1.72 4.20 -20.12
CA GLY A 225 -0.80 4.98 -19.32
C GLY A 225 -0.38 4.32 -18.02
N SER A 226 0.72 4.76 -17.42
CA SER A 226 1.14 4.33 -16.09
C SER A 226 1.86 5.45 -15.35
N PHE A 227 1.36 5.78 -14.15
CA PHE A 227 1.99 6.74 -13.24
C PHE A 227 2.70 6.04 -12.08
N ASN A 228 2.92 4.73 -12.21
CA ASN A 228 3.70 3.96 -11.27
C ASN A 228 5.18 4.37 -11.29
N ARG A 229 5.87 4.12 -10.18
CA ARG A 229 7.32 4.33 -10.11
C ARG A 229 8.02 3.43 -11.15
N HIS A 230 9.00 3.99 -11.87
CA HIS A 230 9.70 3.31 -12.95
C HIS A 230 10.42 2.03 -12.49
N GLU A 231 10.87 2.00 -11.21
CA GLU A 231 11.52 0.84 -10.61
C GLU A 231 10.60 -0.40 -10.53
N LYS A 232 9.28 -0.19 -10.58
CA LYS A 232 8.30 -1.29 -10.63
C LYS A 232 8.15 -1.88 -12.03
N THR A 233 8.63 -1.20 -13.08
CA THR A 233 8.49 -1.63 -14.47
C THR A 233 9.58 -2.64 -14.83
N SER A 234 9.35 -3.90 -14.44
CA SER A 234 10.24 -5.03 -14.72
C SER A 234 10.32 -5.35 -16.23
N THR A 235 11.24 -6.25 -16.60
CA THR A 235 11.32 -6.75 -17.99
C THR A 235 10.01 -7.41 -18.42
N ALA A 236 9.40 -8.21 -17.57
CA ALA A 236 8.12 -8.86 -17.85
C ALA A 236 6.98 -7.85 -18.08
N VAL A 237 6.97 -6.73 -17.34
CA VAL A 237 6.01 -5.64 -17.55
C VAL A 237 6.19 -5.02 -18.94
N VAL A 238 7.43 -4.68 -19.32
CA VAL A 238 7.72 -4.11 -20.65
C VAL A 238 7.36 -5.08 -21.77
N GLU A 239 7.61 -6.36 -21.61
CA GLU A 239 7.23 -7.41 -22.57
C GLU A 239 5.73 -7.48 -22.75
N THR A 240 4.98 -7.51 -21.67
CA THR A 240 3.50 -7.57 -21.69
C THR A 240 2.90 -6.30 -22.29
N TRP A 241 3.39 -5.12 -21.88
CA TRP A 241 2.90 -3.85 -22.43
C TRP A 241 3.27 -3.70 -23.92
N SER A 242 4.45 -4.18 -24.34
CA SER A 242 4.82 -4.22 -25.75
C SER A 242 3.91 -5.16 -26.55
N ALA A 243 3.56 -6.33 -25.99
CA ALA A 243 2.61 -7.24 -26.61
C ALA A 243 1.22 -6.60 -26.75
N LEU A 244 0.75 -5.89 -25.74
CA LEU A 244 -0.51 -5.15 -25.79
C LEU A 244 -0.49 -4.05 -26.87
N LEU A 245 0.59 -3.27 -26.94
CA LEU A 245 0.75 -2.23 -27.96
C LEU A 245 0.78 -2.81 -29.37
N ARG A 246 1.35 -4.01 -29.58
CA ARG A 246 1.27 -4.71 -30.88
C ARG A 246 -0.14 -5.20 -31.18
N ALA A 247 -0.87 -5.69 -30.18
CA ALA A 247 -2.25 -6.16 -30.33
C ALA A 247 -3.25 -5.01 -30.61
N VAL A 248 -2.89 -3.75 -30.24
CA VAL A 248 -3.69 -2.55 -30.49
C VAL A 248 -2.91 -1.58 -31.36
N PRO A 249 -2.89 -1.76 -32.68
CA PRO A 249 -2.20 -0.84 -33.60
C PRO A 249 -2.72 0.59 -33.44
N GLY A 250 -1.81 1.57 -33.40
CA GLY A 250 -2.14 2.99 -33.21
C GLY A 250 -2.26 3.41 -31.75
N ALA A 251 -2.40 2.49 -30.79
CA ALA A 251 -2.42 2.90 -29.38
C ALA A 251 -1.06 3.45 -28.94
N ARG A 252 -1.10 4.41 -28.00
CA ARG A 252 0.07 5.04 -27.38
C ARG A 252 0.20 4.62 -25.91
N LEU A 253 1.39 4.79 -25.35
CA LEU A 253 1.68 4.56 -23.94
C LEU A 253 2.24 5.83 -23.32
N LEU A 254 1.53 6.37 -22.33
CA LEU A 254 1.92 7.54 -21.54
C LEU A 254 2.54 7.06 -20.21
N LEU A 255 3.81 7.40 -19.99
CA LEU A 255 4.55 7.07 -18.77
C LEU A 255 4.90 8.34 -18.00
N LYS A 256 4.53 8.39 -16.73
CA LYS A 256 4.83 9.54 -15.86
C LYS A 256 5.56 9.13 -14.61
N ASN A 257 6.72 9.72 -14.40
CA ASN A 257 7.52 9.58 -13.18
C ASN A 257 8.53 10.72 -13.06
N ARG A 258 8.91 11.09 -11.84
CA ARG A 258 9.94 12.12 -11.63
C ARG A 258 11.27 11.82 -12.33
N ALA A 259 11.65 10.54 -12.40
CA ALA A 259 12.89 10.10 -13.02
C ALA A 259 12.93 10.43 -14.54
N TYR A 260 11.77 10.59 -15.18
CA TYR A 260 11.71 10.96 -16.59
C TYR A 260 12.02 12.44 -16.88
N ALA A 261 12.42 13.23 -15.87
CA ALA A 261 13.10 14.51 -16.08
C ALA A 261 14.50 14.30 -16.70
N GLU A 262 15.15 13.16 -16.38
CA GLU A 262 16.49 12.82 -16.86
C GLU A 262 16.43 12.16 -18.24
N ALA A 263 17.14 12.73 -19.21
CA ALA A 263 17.15 12.22 -20.60
C ALA A 263 17.67 10.79 -20.68
N GLU A 264 18.75 10.47 -19.99
CA GLU A 264 19.37 9.15 -19.98
C GLU A 264 18.41 8.06 -19.50
N ILE A 265 17.56 8.37 -18.50
CA ILE A 265 16.55 7.43 -18.01
C ILE A 265 15.46 7.24 -19.07
N ARG A 266 14.98 8.34 -19.71
CA ARG A 266 14.01 8.22 -20.79
C ARG A 266 14.54 7.38 -21.96
N ASP A 267 15.76 7.66 -22.39
CA ASP A 267 16.39 6.97 -23.52
C ASP A 267 16.58 5.47 -23.22
N SER A 268 17.06 5.15 -22.04
CA SER A 268 17.18 3.77 -21.56
C SER A 268 15.82 3.05 -21.50
N PHE A 269 14.78 3.73 -21.01
CA PHE A 269 13.44 3.16 -20.96
C PHE A 269 12.84 3.00 -22.36
N LEU A 270 13.02 3.99 -23.23
CA LEU A 270 12.56 3.93 -24.63
C LEU A 270 13.20 2.76 -25.38
N ALA A 271 14.51 2.55 -25.19
CA ALA A 271 15.24 1.45 -25.79
C ALA A 271 14.58 0.08 -25.48
N ARG A 272 14.11 -0.13 -24.27
CA ARG A 272 13.43 -1.38 -23.86
C ARG A 272 12.18 -1.68 -24.69
N PHE A 273 11.44 -0.65 -25.12
CA PHE A 273 10.26 -0.81 -26.00
C PHE A 273 10.65 -0.92 -27.46
N THR A 274 11.61 -0.13 -27.93
CA THR A 274 12.04 -0.16 -29.35
C THR A 274 12.73 -1.46 -29.71
N GLU A 275 13.50 -2.06 -28.80
CA GLU A 275 14.06 -3.42 -28.96
C GLU A 275 12.97 -4.50 -29.10
N ARG A 276 11.73 -4.21 -28.71
CA ARG A 276 10.55 -5.07 -28.85
C ARG A 276 9.65 -4.67 -30.03
N GLY A 277 10.16 -3.82 -30.93
CA GLY A 277 9.48 -3.40 -32.13
C GLY A 277 8.37 -2.37 -31.96
N ILE A 278 8.38 -1.62 -30.82
CA ILE A 278 7.45 -0.50 -30.61
C ILE A 278 8.10 0.78 -31.14
N ALA A 279 7.40 1.49 -32.03
CA ALA A 279 7.87 2.74 -32.60
C ALA A 279 8.00 3.83 -31.50
N PRO A 280 9.11 4.60 -31.48
CA PRO A 280 9.41 5.56 -30.42
C PRO A 280 8.30 6.59 -30.18
N GLU A 281 7.65 7.05 -31.25
CA GLU A 281 6.57 8.04 -31.23
C GLU A 281 5.30 7.55 -30.50
N ARG A 282 5.20 6.27 -30.25
CA ARG A 282 4.11 5.66 -29.48
C ARG A 282 4.32 5.72 -27.95
N ILE A 283 5.52 6.12 -27.50
CA ILE A 283 5.86 6.20 -26.06
C ILE A 283 6.03 7.67 -25.69
N GLU A 284 5.20 8.14 -24.81
CA GLU A 284 5.28 9.49 -24.25
C GLU A 284 5.79 9.45 -22.80
N PHE A 285 6.77 10.28 -22.48
CA PHE A 285 7.30 10.43 -21.12
C PHE A 285 6.95 11.78 -20.53
N ARG A 286 6.46 11.79 -19.29
CA ARG A 286 6.21 13.02 -18.52
C ARG A 286 6.96 13.01 -17.20
N PRO A 287 7.61 14.10 -16.83
CA PRO A 287 8.21 14.28 -15.51
C PRO A 287 7.13 14.48 -14.43
N ALA A 288 7.55 14.60 -13.16
CA ALA A 288 6.66 14.95 -12.07
C ALA A 288 6.01 16.32 -12.28
N SER A 289 4.79 16.46 -11.80
CA SER A 289 4.04 17.72 -11.70
C SER A 289 3.43 17.82 -10.29
N PRO A 290 2.96 19.03 -9.87
CA PRO A 290 2.19 19.17 -8.63
C PRO A 290 1.00 18.21 -8.60
N HIS A 291 0.65 17.71 -7.42
CA HIS A 291 -0.29 16.58 -7.26
C HIS A 291 -1.65 16.84 -7.94
N ALA A 292 -2.24 18.04 -7.79
CA ALA A 292 -3.50 18.38 -8.46
C ALA A 292 -3.39 18.35 -10.00
N ALA A 293 -2.25 18.78 -10.55
CA ALA A 293 -1.99 18.71 -11.99
C ALA A 293 -1.78 17.26 -12.43
N MET A 294 -1.05 16.46 -11.66
CA MET A 294 -0.86 15.03 -11.92
C MET A 294 -2.20 14.28 -11.93
N LEU A 295 -3.10 14.58 -11.01
CA LEU A 295 -4.46 14.01 -11.00
C LEU A 295 -5.22 14.38 -12.28
N ALA A 296 -5.12 15.64 -12.74
CA ALA A 296 -5.77 16.08 -13.98
C ALA A 296 -5.25 15.34 -15.21
N GLU A 297 -3.98 14.93 -15.22
CA GLU A 297 -3.34 14.24 -16.34
C GLU A 297 -3.85 12.79 -16.55
N TYR A 298 -4.59 12.19 -15.60
CA TYR A 298 -5.31 10.93 -15.84
C TYR A 298 -6.38 11.07 -16.94
N ALA A 299 -6.83 12.29 -17.23
CA ALA A 299 -7.73 12.57 -18.35
C ALA A 299 -7.08 12.30 -19.73
N ASP A 300 -5.74 12.26 -19.81
CA ASP A 300 -5.00 12.07 -21.06
C ASP A 300 -4.83 10.59 -21.42
N MET A 301 -5.23 9.66 -20.56
CA MET A 301 -5.22 8.22 -20.84
C MET A 301 -6.63 7.62 -20.78
N ASP A 302 -6.82 6.50 -21.47
CA ASP A 302 -8.09 5.78 -21.52
C ASP A 302 -8.11 4.62 -20.51
N ILE A 303 -7.00 3.91 -20.36
CA ILE A 303 -6.80 2.79 -19.44
C ILE A 303 -5.44 2.93 -18.79
N ALA A 304 -5.39 2.87 -17.45
CA ALA A 304 -4.14 2.78 -16.73
C ALA A 304 -3.62 1.34 -16.72
N LEU A 305 -2.33 1.16 -16.95
CA LEU A 305 -1.66 -0.14 -16.89
C LEU A 305 -0.91 -0.27 -15.56
N ASP A 306 -1.25 -1.30 -14.82
CA ASP A 306 -0.58 -1.60 -13.57
C ASP A 306 0.73 -2.36 -13.80
N THR A 307 1.65 -2.20 -12.87
CA THR A 307 2.92 -2.94 -12.83
C THR A 307 2.78 -4.25 -12.07
N PHE A 308 3.62 -5.23 -12.38
CA PHE A 308 3.66 -6.51 -11.70
C PHE A 308 5.11 -7.05 -11.64
N PRO A 309 5.46 -7.88 -10.64
CA PRO A 309 4.61 -8.37 -9.56
C PRO A 309 4.29 -7.32 -8.48
N TYR A 310 4.85 -6.11 -8.55
CA TYR A 310 4.58 -5.03 -7.61
C TYR A 310 3.51 -4.08 -8.17
N ASN A 311 2.27 -4.29 -7.73
CA ASN A 311 1.12 -3.50 -8.15
C ASN A 311 1.16 -2.04 -7.65
N GLY A 312 0.33 -1.21 -8.26
CA GLY A 312 -0.04 0.10 -7.76
C GLY A 312 -0.75 0.01 -6.40
N GLY A 313 -0.67 1.06 -5.64
CA GLY A 313 -1.48 1.27 -4.42
C GLY A 313 -2.22 2.60 -4.57
N LEU A 314 -1.62 3.70 -4.13
CA LEU A 314 -2.19 5.03 -4.28
C LEU A 314 -2.48 5.38 -5.75
N THR A 315 -1.57 5.03 -6.67
CA THR A 315 -1.77 5.27 -8.11
C THR A 315 -3.00 4.55 -8.68
N THR A 316 -3.34 3.37 -8.15
CA THR A 316 -4.57 2.65 -8.52
C THR A 316 -5.80 3.41 -8.03
N CYS A 317 -5.81 3.85 -6.77
CA CYS A 317 -6.91 4.64 -6.22
C CYS A 317 -7.09 5.98 -6.96
N GLU A 318 -6.00 6.67 -7.25
CA GLU A 318 -6.00 7.95 -7.98
C GLU A 318 -6.54 7.80 -9.41
N ALA A 319 -6.10 6.75 -10.14
CA ALA A 319 -6.61 6.45 -11.47
C ALA A 319 -8.13 6.21 -11.44
N LEU A 320 -8.60 5.35 -10.54
CA LEU A 320 -10.03 5.05 -10.39
C LEU A 320 -10.83 6.31 -10.02
N TRP A 321 -10.33 7.11 -9.08
CA TRP A 321 -10.96 8.37 -8.69
C TRP A 321 -11.05 9.38 -9.82
N MET A 322 -10.06 9.38 -10.70
CA MET A 322 -10.03 10.25 -11.88
C MET A 322 -10.75 9.66 -13.09
N GLY A 323 -11.55 8.62 -12.90
CA GLY A 323 -12.36 8.00 -13.97
C GLY A 323 -11.52 7.18 -14.95
N THR A 324 -10.35 6.68 -14.55
CA THR A 324 -9.49 5.87 -15.41
C THR A 324 -9.40 4.46 -14.83
N PRO A 325 -9.98 3.44 -15.50
CA PRO A 325 -9.90 2.06 -15.05
C PRO A 325 -8.46 1.55 -15.14
N VAL A 326 -8.10 0.64 -14.24
CA VAL A 326 -6.75 0.09 -14.13
C VAL A 326 -6.75 -1.38 -14.55
N LEU A 327 -6.01 -1.72 -15.58
CA LEU A 327 -5.77 -3.10 -15.98
C LEU A 327 -4.58 -3.65 -15.19
N THR A 328 -4.81 -4.69 -14.39
CA THR A 328 -3.81 -5.30 -13.51
C THR A 328 -3.58 -6.77 -13.81
N LEU A 329 -2.40 -7.28 -13.44
CA LEU A 329 -2.08 -8.71 -13.44
C LEU A 329 -2.02 -9.20 -11.99
N GLU A 330 -2.97 -10.05 -11.62
CA GLU A 330 -3.04 -10.68 -10.31
C GLU A 330 -2.00 -11.79 -10.17
N GLY A 331 -1.22 -11.73 -9.09
CA GLY A 331 -0.26 -12.76 -8.76
C GLY A 331 -0.66 -13.56 -7.51
N SER A 332 0.34 -14.14 -6.84
CA SER A 332 0.13 -15.04 -5.70
C SER A 332 0.42 -14.44 -4.33
N ARG A 333 0.88 -13.19 -4.24
CA ARG A 333 1.29 -12.51 -3.01
C ARG A 333 0.55 -11.21 -2.80
N ILE A 334 0.48 -10.68 -1.59
CA ILE A 334 -0.18 -9.40 -1.27
C ILE A 334 0.27 -8.30 -2.24
N ILE A 335 1.57 -8.15 -2.45
CA ILE A 335 2.16 -7.14 -3.32
C ILE A 335 1.63 -7.16 -4.76
N SER A 336 1.23 -8.33 -5.25
CA SER A 336 0.71 -8.57 -6.60
C SER A 336 -0.80 -8.78 -6.65
N ARG A 337 -1.51 -8.53 -5.55
CA ARG A 337 -2.97 -8.70 -5.43
C ARG A 337 -3.67 -7.45 -4.91
N GLN A 338 -2.92 -6.44 -4.45
CA GLN A 338 -3.54 -5.25 -3.85
C GLN A 338 -4.39 -4.44 -4.84
N SER A 339 -3.97 -4.32 -6.10
CA SER A 339 -4.81 -3.69 -7.13
C SER A 339 -6.04 -4.53 -7.43
N SER A 340 -5.90 -5.87 -7.46
CA SER A 340 -7.05 -6.78 -7.65
C SER A 340 -8.09 -6.60 -6.54
N ALA A 341 -7.66 -6.50 -5.26
CA ALA A 341 -8.58 -6.27 -4.14
C ALA A 341 -9.34 -4.93 -4.29
N MET A 342 -8.63 -3.87 -4.70
CA MET A 342 -9.24 -2.56 -4.96
C MET A 342 -10.24 -2.62 -6.11
N LEU A 343 -9.85 -3.22 -7.24
CA LEU A 343 -10.69 -3.33 -8.43
C LEU A 343 -11.95 -4.15 -8.16
N GLN A 344 -11.82 -5.30 -7.50
CA GLN A 344 -12.97 -6.15 -7.13
C GLN A 344 -13.92 -5.40 -6.19
N SER A 345 -13.41 -4.62 -5.23
CA SER A 345 -14.25 -3.83 -4.32
C SER A 345 -15.05 -2.74 -5.03
N VAL A 346 -14.59 -2.29 -6.21
CA VAL A 346 -15.28 -1.33 -7.10
C VAL A 346 -16.10 -2.07 -8.18
N GLY A 347 -16.06 -3.42 -8.22
CA GLY A 347 -16.75 -4.26 -9.20
C GLY A 347 -16.14 -4.18 -10.61
N LEU A 348 -14.82 -4.08 -10.70
CA LEU A 348 -14.02 -4.03 -11.96
C LEU A 348 -13.26 -5.33 -12.20
N ASP A 349 -13.86 -6.49 -11.97
CA ASP A 349 -13.25 -7.80 -12.15
C ASP A 349 -12.75 -8.02 -13.59
N ASP A 350 -13.42 -7.41 -14.57
CA ASP A 350 -13.03 -7.48 -15.99
C ASP A 350 -11.66 -6.83 -16.27
N PHE A 351 -11.16 -6.00 -15.36
CA PHE A 351 -9.83 -5.40 -15.45
C PHE A 351 -8.75 -6.18 -14.67
N VAL A 352 -9.10 -7.32 -14.07
CA VAL A 352 -8.16 -8.21 -13.38
C VAL A 352 -7.79 -9.37 -14.30
N ALA A 353 -6.54 -9.42 -14.76
CA ALA A 353 -5.98 -10.52 -15.51
C ALA A 353 -5.23 -11.50 -14.59
N ARG A 354 -5.17 -12.76 -14.94
CA ARG A 354 -4.45 -13.81 -14.20
C ARG A 354 -3.22 -14.34 -14.95
N THR A 355 -3.13 -14.08 -16.25
CA THR A 355 -1.95 -14.36 -17.05
C THR A 355 -1.60 -13.14 -17.92
N GLN A 356 -0.36 -13.09 -18.45
CA GLN A 356 0.06 -12.01 -19.34
C GLN A 356 -0.75 -12.01 -20.65
N GLU A 357 -1.14 -13.18 -21.15
CA GLU A 357 -1.99 -13.34 -22.32
C GLU A 357 -3.40 -12.77 -22.05
N GLU A 358 -3.95 -13.04 -20.87
CA GLU A 358 -5.24 -12.48 -20.46
C GLU A 358 -5.15 -10.95 -20.29
N PHE A 359 -4.04 -10.43 -19.75
CA PHE A 359 -3.81 -9.00 -19.67
C PHE A 359 -3.85 -8.34 -21.05
N VAL A 360 -3.15 -8.93 -22.03
CA VAL A 360 -3.15 -8.43 -23.42
C VAL A 360 -4.54 -8.53 -24.04
N SER A 361 -5.23 -9.66 -23.89
CA SER A 361 -6.56 -9.87 -24.50
C SER A 361 -7.62 -8.94 -23.90
N LYS A 362 -7.63 -8.73 -22.58
CA LYS A 362 -8.54 -7.78 -21.91
C LYS A 362 -8.25 -6.34 -22.35
N GLY A 363 -7.00 -5.92 -22.40
CA GLY A 363 -6.63 -4.58 -22.87
C GLY A 363 -7.02 -4.34 -24.32
N ALA A 364 -6.84 -5.33 -25.20
CA ALA A 364 -7.26 -5.25 -26.61
C ALA A 364 -8.79 -5.24 -26.75
N TRP A 365 -9.49 -6.01 -25.92
CA TRP A 365 -10.97 -6.02 -25.93
C TRP A 365 -11.51 -4.63 -25.56
N TRP A 366 -11.06 -4.03 -24.48
CA TRP A 366 -11.49 -2.69 -24.07
C TRP A 366 -11.10 -1.61 -25.09
N ALA A 367 -9.96 -1.77 -25.77
CA ALA A 367 -9.55 -0.88 -26.85
C ALA A 367 -10.49 -0.94 -28.06
N ALA A 368 -11.12 -2.09 -28.32
CA ALA A 368 -12.11 -2.27 -29.39
C ALA A 368 -13.51 -1.80 -28.99
N HIS A 369 -13.83 -1.74 -27.68
CA HIS A 369 -15.16 -1.37 -27.14
C HIS A 369 -15.11 0.02 -26.50
N ARG A 370 -14.73 1.03 -27.27
CA ARG A 370 -14.47 2.39 -26.78
C ARG A 370 -15.69 3.10 -26.19
N GLU A 371 -16.88 2.84 -26.72
CA GLU A 371 -18.13 3.44 -26.20
C GLU A 371 -18.44 2.89 -24.82
N ASP A 372 -18.29 1.59 -24.60
CA ASP A 372 -18.47 0.95 -23.28
C ASP A 372 -17.43 1.44 -22.28
N LEU A 373 -16.17 1.63 -22.73
CA LEU A 373 -15.09 2.18 -21.92
C LEU A 373 -15.38 3.62 -21.48
N VAL A 374 -15.90 4.46 -22.38
CA VAL A 374 -16.29 5.85 -22.07
C VAL A 374 -17.44 5.85 -21.04
N ALA A 375 -18.49 5.06 -21.26
CA ALA A 375 -19.61 4.95 -20.33
C ALA A 375 -19.15 4.48 -18.94
N LEU A 376 -18.25 3.50 -18.87
CA LEU A 376 -17.66 3.05 -17.62
C LEU A 376 -16.91 4.20 -16.90
N ARG A 377 -16.08 4.94 -17.64
CA ARG A 377 -15.24 6.02 -17.09
C ARG A 377 -16.05 7.18 -16.55
N GLU A 378 -17.15 7.53 -17.19
CA GLU A 378 -18.05 8.61 -16.76
C GLU A 378 -18.69 8.33 -15.39
N GLY A 379 -19.03 7.05 -15.09
CA GLY A 379 -19.62 6.64 -13.81
C GLY A 379 -18.61 6.13 -12.77
N LEU A 380 -17.32 6.05 -13.10
CA LEU A 380 -16.34 5.33 -12.26
C LEU A 380 -16.09 6.00 -10.91
N ARG A 381 -16.05 7.34 -10.86
CA ARG A 381 -15.87 8.08 -9.61
C ARG A 381 -17.01 7.83 -8.63
N GLU A 382 -18.27 7.92 -9.08
CA GLU A 382 -19.43 7.65 -8.23
C GLU A 382 -19.46 6.18 -7.77
N ARG A 383 -19.11 5.27 -8.66
CA ARG A 383 -19.02 3.84 -8.35
C ARG A 383 -17.93 3.58 -7.29
N MET A 384 -16.77 4.20 -7.41
CA MET A 384 -15.71 4.11 -6.40
C MET A 384 -16.15 4.74 -5.07
N ALA A 385 -16.78 5.92 -5.09
CA ALA A 385 -17.25 6.61 -3.89
C ALA A 385 -18.26 5.79 -3.09
N ALA A 386 -19.07 4.96 -3.77
CA ALA A 386 -20.04 4.06 -3.14
C ALA A 386 -19.44 2.70 -2.73
N SER A 387 -18.16 2.45 -2.97
CA SER A 387 -17.52 1.16 -2.74
C SER A 387 -16.91 1.03 -1.34
N PRO A 388 -16.64 -0.20 -0.87
CA PRO A 388 -15.91 -0.43 0.37
C PRO A 388 -14.52 0.22 0.42
N LEU A 389 -13.90 0.50 -0.73
CA LEU A 389 -12.60 1.17 -0.81
C LEU A 389 -12.63 2.61 -0.25
N MET A 390 -13.80 3.25 -0.26
CA MET A 390 -14.00 4.62 0.24
C MET A 390 -14.79 4.66 1.56
N ASP A 391 -15.21 3.50 2.11
CA ASP A 391 -15.94 3.43 3.37
C ASP A 391 -14.99 3.42 4.58
N GLY A 392 -14.46 4.59 4.93
CA GLY A 392 -13.60 4.75 6.11
C GLY A 392 -14.24 4.28 7.40
N LYS A 393 -15.55 4.53 7.58
CA LYS A 393 -16.27 4.13 8.80
C LYS A 393 -16.45 2.62 8.91
N GLY A 394 -16.83 1.96 7.82
CA GLY A 394 -16.96 0.50 7.78
C GLY A 394 -15.62 -0.19 7.98
N TYR A 395 -14.58 0.31 7.30
CA TYR A 395 -13.21 -0.17 7.47
C TYR A 395 -12.74 -0.08 8.93
N THR A 396 -12.87 1.09 9.53
CA THR A 396 -12.40 1.33 10.90
C THR A 396 -13.12 0.45 11.89
N ARG A 397 -14.46 0.32 11.81
CA ARG A 397 -15.23 -0.59 12.67
C ARG A 397 -14.78 -2.05 12.55
N ALA A 398 -14.56 -2.53 11.32
CA ALA A 398 -14.08 -3.90 11.09
C ALA A 398 -12.70 -4.11 11.71
N LEU A 399 -11.77 -3.17 11.52
CA LEU A 399 -10.45 -3.22 12.11
C LEU A 399 -10.51 -3.18 13.65
N GLU A 400 -11.26 -2.25 14.25
CA GLU A 400 -11.42 -2.12 15.70
C GLU A 400 -11.99 -3.38 16.35
N GLN A 401 -12.93 -4.05 15.67
CA GLN A 401 -13.44 -5.35 16.12
C GLN A 401 -12.35 -6.43 16.15
N LYS A 402 -11.52 -6.51 15.10
CA LYS A 402 -10.39 -7.45 15.04
C LYS A 402 -9.34 -7.15 16.12
N LEU A 403 -9.03 -5.87 16.33
CA LEU A 403 -8.07 -5.41 17.35
C LEU A 403 -8.58 -5.72 18.77
N SER A 404 -9.84 -5.40 19.08
CA SER A 404 -10.46 -5.73 20.36
C SER A 404 -10.43 -7.24 20.62
N GLY A 405 -10.74 -8.06 19.61
CA GLY A 405 -10.65 -9.51 19.71
C GLY A 405 -9.21 -10.02 19.92
N ALA A 406 -8.20 -9.35 19.35
CA ALA A 406 -6.80 -9.67 19.58
C ALA A 406 -6.39 -9.38 21.03
N LEU A 407 -6.81 -8.25 21.58
CA LEU A 407 -6.54 -7.88 22.97
C LEU A 407 -7.26 -8.83 23.96
N THR A 408 -8.50 -9.21 23.68
CA THR A 408 -9.24 -10.20 24.50
C THR A 408 -8.47 -11.52 24.55
N ARG A 409 -7.98 -12.04 23.43
CA ARG A 409 -7.15 -13.26 23.37
C ARG A 409 -5.88 -13.13 24.21
N TYR A 410 -5.25 -11.95 24.21
CA TYR A 410 -4.09 -11.70 25.06
C TYR A 410 -4.46 -11.85 26.55
N TYR A 411 -5.56 -11.23 26.99
CA TYR A 411 -6.02 -11.35 28.39
C TYR A 411 -6.38 -12.79 28.78
N ASP A 412 -7.06 -13.53 27.90
CA ASP A 412 -7.42 -14.92 28.14
C ASP A 412 -6.17 -15.80 28.32
N THR A 413 -5.15 -15.58 27.49
CA THR A 413 -3.86 -16.28 27.59
C THR A 413 -3.13 -15.91 28.90
N ALA A 414 -3.10 -14.61 29.25
CA ALA A 414 -2.47 -14.14 30.48
C ALA A 414 -3.18 -14.65 31.74
N ALA A 415 -4.49 -14.89 31.66
CA ALA A 415 -5.30 -15.49 32.74
C ALA A 415 -5.27 -17.03 32.78
N GLY A 416 -4.53 -17.69 31.90
CA GLY A 416 -4.46 -19.17 31.82
C GLY A 416 -5.77 -19.82 31.34
N LYS A 417 -6.59 -19.11 30.57
CA LYS A 417 -7.90 -19.56 30.06
C LYS A 417 -7.85 -20.05 28.61
N ALA A 418 -6.70 -19.91 27.91
CA ALA A 418 -6.49 -20.25 26.51
C ALA A 418 -5.72 -21.56 26.33
#